data_2e59cfeb7f9736057f816e011e83dd15
#
_entry.id   2e59cfeb7f9736057f816e011e83dd15
#
_cell.length_a   1.000
_cell.length_b   1.000
_cell.length_c   1.000
_cell.angle_alpha   90.00
_cell.angle_beta   90.00
_cell.angle_gamma   90.00
#
_symmetry.space_group_name_H-M   'P 1'
#
loop_
_entity.id
_entity.type
_entity.pdbx_description
1 polymer ?
#
loop_
_entity_poly.entity_id
_entity_poly.type
_entity_poly.pdbx_seq_one_letter_code
_entity_poly.pdbx_strand_id
1 'polypeptide(L)'
;MRQQAFTGSGRLLKGNLHCHTTRSDGKASPEELLRIYAENGYDFTAVTDHMVYNYKNFAPDTGILVIPGMEADRNLANENGRCFHTVFIGPEEDSNGFWQDERFSTGFVKDQTEYSEKILRDTYAKNNMVIYCHPEWSCTPYTSFHKMEGIFAMEIWNSVCAMEWGCDKNAYGWDDILRTGRRIWGVASDDAHDPKFMAHGWVCVNAEKNVDSVLTALREGAFYASTGPEIYDFTVDDSAIRLKCSPVSEKRFISDMLFPRIKTGEGITEVTLELTPPNWINTDRLKEHYIRAEITDAEGKRAWTNPIFL
;
A
#
# COMPACT_ATOMS: atom_id res chain seq x y z
N MET A 1 22.72 -7.39 -13.53
CA MET A 1 23.07 -6.83 -12.16
C MET A 1 22.04 -7.33 -11.17
N ARG A 2 22.42 -7.79 -9.97
CA ARG A 2 21.45 -8.30 -8.97
C ARG A 2 20.69 -7.13 -8.34
N GLN A 3 19.37 -7.18 -8.36
CA GLN A 3 18.47 -6.24 -7.68
C GLN A 3 17.69 -6.99 -6.59
N GLN A 4 17.40 -6.31 -5.49
CA GLN A 4 16.69 -6.86 -4.34
C GLN A 4 15.58 -5.90 -3.93
N ALA A 5 14.38 -6.43 -3.64
CA ALA A 5 13.22 -5.63 -3.29
C ALA A 5 13.33 -4.97 -1.89
N PHE A 6 14.06 -5.61 -0.97
CA PHE A 6 14.20 -5.10 0.40
C PHE A 6 15.67 -4.73 0.65
N THR A 7 16.09 -3.59 0.09
CA THR A 7 17.42 -3.05 0.33
C THR A 7 17.42 -2.24 1.61
N GLY A 8 18.26 -2.60 2.57
CA GLY A 8 18.41 -1.89 3.84
C GLY A 8 18.91 -2.79 4.95
N SER A 9 19.40 -2.19 6.03
CA SER A 9 19.91 -2.86 7.22
C SER A 9 18.89 -2.94 8.37
N GLY A 10 17.67 -2.41 8.16
CA GLY A 10 16.60 -2.42 9.14
C GLY A 10 15.95 -3.80 9.31
N ARG A 11 15.20 -3.98 10.39
CA ARG A 11 14.28 -5.12 10.51
C ARG A 11 13.00 -4.83 9.75
N LEU A 12 12.27 -5.86 9.36
CA LEU A 12 10.92 -5.70 8.81
C LEU A 12 9.95 -5.29 9.91
N LEU A 13 9.42 -4.08 9.82
CA LEU A 13 8.43 -3.52 10.72
C LEU A 13 7.04 -3.73 10.11
N LYS A 14 6.12 -4.33 10.88
CA LYS A 14 4.72 -4.51 10.49
C LYS A 14 3.94 -3.24 10.79
N GLY A 15 3.20 -2.72 9.82
CA GLY A 15 2.40 -1.51 10.02
C GLY A 15 1.14 -1.41 9.19
N ASN A 16 0.18 -0.63 9.69
CA ASN A 16 -1.02 -0.25 8.95
C ASN A 16 -0.96 1.24 8.59
N LEU A 17 -1.44 1.58 7.39
CA LEU A 17 -1.35 2.94 6.84
C LEU A 17 -2.71 3.63 6.68
N HIS A 18 -3.83 2.96 7.04
CA HIS A 18 -5.17 3.49 6.84
C HIS A 18 -6.14 2.92 7.89
N CYS A 19 -6.63 3.75 8.78
CA CYS A 19 -7.64 3.40 9.78
C CYS A 19 -8.30 4.64 10.41
N HIS A 20 -9.50 4.45 10.95
CA HIS A 20 -10.37 5.49 11.48
C HIS A 20 -10.68 5.31 12.95
N THR A 21 -10.87 6.43 13.65
CA THR A 21 -11.21 6.47 15.07
C THR A 21 -12.48 7.30 15.32
N THR A 22 -12.87 7.43 16.58
CA THR A 22 -13.97 8.32 16.98
C THR A 22 -13.70 9.81 16.71
N ARG A 23 -12.52 10.16 16.18
CA ARG A 23 -12.24 11.53 15.72
C ARG A 23 -12.87 11.84 14.36
N SER A 24 -13.23 10.81 13.57
CA SER A 24 -14.08 10.93 12.39
C SER A 24 -15.33 10.06 12.54
N ASP A 25 -15.32 8.86 12.01
CA ASP A 25 -16.46 7.96 11.93
C ASP A 25 -16.13 6.50 12.31
N GLY A 26 -14.92 6.25 12.81
CA GLY A 26 -14.55 4.99 13.42
C GLY A 26 -15.21 4.78 14.80
N LYS A 27 -15.33 3.52 15.22
CA LYS A 27 -15.96 3.15 16.49
C LYS A 27 -14.99 3.12 17.67
N ALA A 28 -13.73 2.81 17.44
CA ALA A 28 -12.70 2.78 18.45
C ALA A 28 -12.14 4.19 18.71
N SER A 29 -11.84 4.51 19.97
CA SER A 29 -11.05 5.70 20.28
C SER A 29 -9.60 5.56 19.72
N PRO A 30 -8.86 6.67 19.54
CA PRO A 30 -7.47 6.59 19.13
C PRO A 30 -6.61 5.70 20.04
N GLU A 31 -6.85 5.73 21.35
CA GLU A 31 -6.14 4.87 22.29
C GLU A 31 -6.47 3.39 22.08
N GLU A 32 -7.75 3.03 21.99
CA GLU A 32 -8.19 1.65 21.76
C GLU A 32 -7.66 1.09 20.46
N LEU A 33 -7.70 1.87 19.37
CA LEU A 33 -7.16 1.48 18.07
C LEU A 33 -5.67 1.16 18.16
N LEU A 34 -4.86 2.03 18.78
CA LEU A 34 -3.43 1.82 18.93
C LEU A 34 -3.12 0.56 19.75
N ARG A 35 -3.90 0.30 20.81
CA ARG A 35 -3.76 -0.93 21.62
C ARG A 35 -4.07 -2.19 20.80
N ILE A 36 -5.16 -2.18 20.04
CA ILE A 36 -5.52 -3.32 19.17
C ILE A 36 -4.39 -3.62 18.18
N TYR A 37 -3.84 -2.63 17.51
CA TYR A 37 -2.73 -2.86 16.57
C TYR A 37 -1.47 -3.36 17.30
N ALA A 38 -1.11 -2.78 18.44
CA ALA A 38 0.04 -3.22 19.23
C ALA A 38 -0.09 -4.68 19.70
N GLU A 39 -1.28 -5.07 20.21
CA GLU A 39 -1.60 -6.44 20.63
C GLU A 39 -1.56 -7.45 19.46
N ASN A 40 -1.80 -6.99 18.23
CA ASN A 40 -1.68 -7.80 17.01
C ASN A 40 -0.27 -7.73 16.36
N GLY A 41 0.73 -7.25 17.12
CA GLY A 41 2.14 -7.25 16.73
C GLY A 41 2.52 -6.21 15.68
N TYR A 42 1.75 -5.13 15.56
CA TYR A 42 2.13 -4.02 14.69
C TYR A 42 3.19 -3.13 15.38
N ASP A 43 4.19 -2.77 14.64
CA ASP A 43 5.26 -1.87 15.07
C ASP A 43 4.88 -0.40 14.91
N PHE A 44 4.07 -0.09 13.89
CA PHE A 44 3.60 1.26 13.61
C PHE A 44 2.20 1.28 13.01
N THR A 45 1.54 2.42 13.09
CA THR A 45 0.29 2.71 12.36
C THR A 45 0.17 4.19 12.04
N ALA A 46 -0.49 4.52 10.91
CA ALA A 46 -1.01 5.84 10.65
C ALA A 46 -2.50 5.86 11.02
N VAL A 47 -2.89 6.77 11.90
CA VAL A 47 -4.30 7.04 12.22
C VAL A 47 -4.77 8.10 11.24
N THR A 48 -5.67 7.73 10.35
CA THR A 48 -5.99 8.54 9.16
C THR A 48 -7.45 8.94 9.12
N ASP A 49 -7.96 9.45 10.22
CA ASP A 49 -9.33 9.96 10.32
C ASP A 49 -9.67 10.91 9.16
N HIS A 50 -10.91 10.87 8.68
CA HIS A 50 -11.41 11.73 7.61
C HIS A 50 -11.21 13.21 7.94
N MET A 51 -10.35 13.86 7.15
CA MET A 51 -10.06 15.29 7.25
C MET A 51 -9.54 15.75 8.60
N VAL A 52 -9.01 14.83 9.42
CA VAL A 52 -8.36 15.13 10.71
C VAL A 52 -6.93 14.58 10.67
N TYR A 53 -5.96 15.47 10.73
CA TYR A 53 -4.55 15.09 10.75
C TYR A 53 -4.13 14.63 12.15
N ASN A 54 -3.80 13.34 12.26
CA ASN A 54 -3.37 12.71 13.51
C ASN A 54 -1.86 12.58 13.56
N TYR A 55 -1.23 13.07 14.62
CA TYR A 55 0.22 12.95 14.83
C TYR A 55 0.58 12.55 16.26
N LYS A 56 -0.40 12.59 17.17
CA LYS A 56 -0.18 12.27 18.58
C LYS A 56 -0.26 10.77 18.83
N ASN A 57 0.63 10.25 19.66
CA ASN A 57 0.51 8.90 20.17
C ASN A 57 -0.37 8.90 21.43
N PHE A 58 -1.56 8.32 21.35
CA PHE A 58 -2.53 8.21 22.45
C PHE A 58 -2.32 6.97 23.34
N ALA A 59 -1.39 6.07 22.99
CA ALA A 59 -1.04 4.86 23.75
C ALA A 59 0.47 4.64 23.78
N PRO A 60 1.26 5.59 24.34
CA PRO A 60 2.72 5.54 24.29
C PRO A 60 3.32 4.37 25.06
N ASP A 61 2.60 3.83 26.04
CA ASP A 61 2.98 2.65 26.82
C ASP A 61 3.02 1.35 26.00
N THR A 62 2.33 1.31 24.85
CA THR A 62 2.35 0.16 23.95
C THR A 62 3.64 0.07 23.12
N GLY A 63 4.37 1.17 23.01
CA GLY A 63 5.56 1.27 22.19
C GLY A 63 5.27 1.26 20.67
N ILE A 64 4.00 1.31 20.23
CA ILE A 64 3.64 1.46 18.81
C ILE A 64 4.09 2.84 18.30
N LEU A 65 4.65 2.90 17.09
CA LEU A 65 5.02 4.15 16.46
C LEU A 65 3.80 4.70 15.69
N VAL A 66 3.46 5.98 15.89
CA VAL A 66 2.43 6.66 15.12
C VAL A 66 3.09 7.43 13.97
N ILE A 67 2.67 7.12 12.75
CA ILE A 67 3.03 7.90 11.56
C ILE A 67 1.97 8.99 11.40
N PRO A 68 2.35 10.27 11.33
CA PRO A 68 1.40 11.36 11.13
C PRO A 68 0.63 11.20 9.82
N GLY A 69 -0.68 11.42 9.85
CA GLY A 69 -1.49 11.28 8.64
C GLY A 69 -2.97 11.61 8.80
N MET A 70 -3.66 11.58 7.68
CA MET A 70 -5.11 11.71 7.58
C MET A 70 -5.61 11.11 6.26
N GLU A 71 -6.90 10.84 6.15
CA GLU A 71 -7.54 10.60 4.86
C GLU A 71 -8.32 11.84 4.41
N ALA A 72 -8.09 12.24 3.16
CA ALA A 72 -8.92 13.22 2.48
C ALA A 72 -10.03 12.50 1.71
N ASP A 73 -11.23 12.61 2.21
CA ASP A 73 -12.44 12.10 1.59
C ASP A 73 -13.00 13.12 0.60
N ARG A 74 -13.02 12.78 -0.69
CA ARG A 74 -13.57 13.63 -1.74
C ARG A 74 -14.62 12.89 -2.55
N ASN A 75 -15.81 13.45 -2.60
CA ASN A 75 -16.88 12.97 -3.45
C ASN A 75 -16.98 13.88 -4.68
N LEU A 76 -17.04 13.27 -5.87
CA LEU A 76 -17.17 14.02 -7.11
C LEU A 76 -18.62 14.37 -7.35
N ALA A 77 -18.96 15.67 -7.41
CA ALA A 77 -20.31 16.19 -7.47
C ALA A 77 -21.15 15.67 -8.66
N ASN A 78 -20.51 15.26 -9.75
CA ASN A 78 -21.17 14.95 -11.02
C ASN A 78 -20.90 13.54 -11.55
N GLU A 79 -20.32 12.63 -10.74
CA GLU A 79 -19.90 11.32 -11.23
C GLU A 79 -20.58 10.14 -10.53
N ASN A 80 -21.90 10.14 -10.46
CA ASN A 80 -22.69 8.95 -10.09
C ASN A 80 -22.20 8.18 -8.86
N GLY A 81 -21.85 8.88 -7.78
CA GLY A 81 -21.42 8.25 -6.53
C GLY A 81 -19.94 7.84 -6.49
N ARG A 82 -19.14 8.16 -7.50
CA ARG A 82 -17.68 7.96 -7.42
C ARG A 82 -17.08 8.86 -6.36
N CYS A 83 -16.09 8.33 -5.67
CA CYS A 83 -15.33 9.10 -4.70
C CYS A 83 -13.82 9.01 -5.01
N PHE A 84 -13.10 9.98 -4.49
CA PHE A 84 -11.65 10.05 -4.54
C PHE A 84 -11.13 10.20 -3.12
N HIS A 85 -10.71 9.10 -2.53
CA HIS A 85 -10.08 9.13 -1.23
C HIS A 85 -8.58 8.97 -1.37
N THR A 86 -7.85 9.72 -0.57
CA THR A 86 -6.39 9.66 -0.51
C THR A 86 -5.91 9.79 0.91
N VAL A 87 -5.06 8.86 1.32
CA VAL A 87 -4.34 8.96 2.59
C VAL A 87 -3.10 9.80 2.40
N PHE A 88 -2.88 10.72 3.33
CA PHE A 88 -1.65 11.49 3.47
C PHE A 88 -0.90 10.99 4.68
N ILE A 89 0.39 10.77 4.50
CA ILE A 89 1.33 10.47 5.59
C ILE A 89 2.55 11.36 5.46
N GLY A 90 3.10 11.84 6.56
CA GLY A 90 4.21 12.77 6.54
C GLY A 90 5.06 12.76 7.80
N PRO A 91 6.19 13.51 7.80
CA PRO A 91 7.12 13.55 8.93
C PRO A 91 6.71 14.50 10.05
N GLU A 92 5.77 15.41 9.78
CA GLU A 92 5.47 16.50 10.68
C GLU A 92 4.55 16.08 11.82
N GLU A 93 4.93 16.39 13.04
CA GLU A 93 4.07 16.25 14.22
C GLU A 93 2.94 17.29 14.21
N ASP A 94 3.21 18.46 13.58
CA ASP A 94 2.25 19.51 13.34
C ASP A 94 1.98 19.63 11.85
N SER A 95 0.73 19.69 11.47
CA SER A 95 0.31 19.90 10.08
C SER A 95 0.68 21.29 9.53
N ASN A 96 1.39 22.14 10.27
CA ASN A 96 1.69 23.53 9.92
C ASN A 96 0.43 24.34 9.55
N GLY A 97 -0.64 24.18 10.33
CA GLY A 97 -1.93 24.78 10.06
C GLY A 97 -2.76 24.04 9.02
N PHE A 98 -2.34 22.82 8.64
CA PHE A 98 -3.08 21.94 7.78
C PHE A 98 -3.97 21.05 8.64
N TRP A 99 -5.22 21.25 8.70
CA TRP A 99 -6.26 20.45 9.40
C TRP A 99 -5.85 19.87 10.76
N GLN A 100 -5.81 20.70 11.73
CA GLN A 100 -5.46 20.34 13.11
C GLN A 100 -6.54 19.45 13.75
N ASP A 101 -7.00 19.74 14.92
CA ASP A 101 -7.86 18.87 15.72
C ASP A 101 -9.34 18.83 15.31
N GLU A 102 -9.77 19.60 14.31
CA GLU A 102 -11.17 19.65 13.86
C GLU A 102 -11.33 19.07 12.46
N ARG A 103 -12.42 18.36 12.24
CA ARG A 103 -12.79 17.84 10.94
C ARG A 103 -12.99 18.97 9.92
N PHE A 104 -12.20 18.97 8.88
CA PHE A 104 -12.31 19.94 7.80
C PHE A 104 -13.34 19.51 6.76
N SER A 105 -14.40 20.30 6.57
CA SER A 105 -15.36 20.08 5.50
C SER A 105 -14.78 20.54 4.17
N THR A 106 -14.63 19.62 3.25
CA THR A 106 -13.99 19.86 1.96
C THR A 106 -14.97 20.22 0.84
N GLY A 107 -16.24 19.97 1.06
CA GLY A 107 -17.24 20.12 0.02
C GLY A 107 -17.03 19.18 -1.19
N PHE A 108 -17.89 19.28 -2.16
CA PHE A 108 -17.74 18.55 -3.43
C PHE A 108 -16.75 19.27 -4.34
N VAL A 109 -15.86 18.50 -5.00
CA VAL A 109 -15.02 19.01 -6.08
C VAL A 109 -15.73 18.83 -7.42
N LYS A 110 -15.46 19.76 -8.36
CA LYS A 110 -16.16 19.77 -9.65
C LYS A 110 -15.67 18.67 -10.58
N ASP A 111 -14.41 18.42 -10.58
CA ASP A 111 -13.77 17.41 -11.41
C ASP A 111 -12.47 16.92 -10.76
N GLN A 112 -11.90 15.92 -11.37
CA GLN A 112 -10.70 15.24 -10.97
C GLN A 112 -9.44 16.11 -11.06
N THR A 113 -9.40 17.00 -12.04
CA THR A 113 -8.28 17.91 -12.26
C THR A 113 -8.19 18.93 -11.12
N GLU A 114 -9.32 19.53 -10.75
CA GLU A 114 -9.41 20.45 -9.61
C GLU A 114 -8.97 19.78 -8.31
N TYR A 115 -9.40 18.53 -8.11
CA TYR A 115 -9.00 17.74 -6.96
C TYR A 115 -7.50 17.47 -6.93
N SER A 116 -6.94 16.99 -8.04
CA SER A 116 -5.52 16.67 -8.15
C SER A 116 -4.64 17.88 -7.90
N GLU A 117 -4.96 19.00 -8.53
CA GLU A 117 -4.17 20.23 -8.39
C GLU A 117 -4.18 20.76 -6.97
N LYS A 118 -5.34 20.69 -6.28
CA LYS A 118 -5.44 21.16 -4.91
C LYS A 118 -4.69 20.24 -3.95
N ILE A 119 -4.94 18.93 -4.03
CA ILE A 119 -4.30 17.93 -3.16
C ILE A 119 -2.80 17.94 -3.34
N LEU A 120 -2.33 17.94 -4.59
CA LEU A 120 -0.90 17.89 -4.87
C LEU A 120 -0.19 19.15 -4.35
N ARG A 121 -0.76 20.33 -4.55
CA ARG A 121 -0.21 21.56 -3.96
C ARG A 121 -0.11 21.46 -2.45
N ASP A 122 -1.21 21.06 -1.81
CA ASP A 122 -1.28 20.99 -0.35
C ASP A 122 -0.34 19.91 0.21
N THR A 123 -0.18 18.80 -0.51
CA THR A 123 0.68 17.68 -0.15
C THR A 123 2.17 18.03 -0.29
N TYR A 124 2.57 18.56 -1.42
CA TYR A 124 3.97 18.96 -1.64
C TYR A 124 4.41 20.10 -0.72
N ALA A 125 3.55 21.07 -0.48
CA ALA A 125 3.82 22.16 0.44
C ALA A 125 4.05 21.69 1.88
N LYS A 126 3.55 20.51 2.24
CA LYS A 126 3.61 19.91 3.59
C LYS A 126 4.54 18.69 3.67
N ASN A 127 5.25 18.38 2.62
CA ASN A 127 6.15 17.22 2.53
C ASN A 127 5.48 15.85 2.83
N ASN A 128 4.17 15.75 2.60
CA ASN A 128 3.43 14.51 2.75
C ASN A 128 3.54 13.63 1.51
N MET A 129 3.39 12.32 1.73
CA MET A 129 3.24 11.31 0.68
C MET A 129 1.77 10.93 0.53
N VAL A 130 1.32 10.64 -0.68
CA VAL A 130 -0.08 10.34 -0.99
C VAL A 130 -0.24 8.89 -1.40
N ILE A 131 -1.16 8.18 -0.73
CA ILE A 131 -1.64 6.85 -1.09
C ILE A 131 -3.03 7.01 -1.70
N TYR A 132 -3.28 6.42 -2.87
CA TYR A 132 -4.61 6.36 -3.46
C TYR A 132 -5.39 5.19 -2.85
N CYS A 133 -6.59 5.47 -2.28
CA CYS A 133 -7.36 4.51 -1.51
C CYS A 133 -8.34 3.71 -2.37
N HIS A 134 -8.53 2.43 -2.05
CA HIS A 134 -9.60 1.51 -2.46
C HIS A 134 -10.27 1.79 -3.84
N PRO A 135 -9.53 1.84 -4.97
CA PRO A 135 -10.08 2.27 -6.27
C PRO A 135 -11.26 1.43 -6.77
N GLU A 136 -11.32 0.13 -6.47
CA GLU A 136 -12.43 -0.73 -6.85
C GLU A 136 -13.73 -0.33 -6.14
N TRP A 137 -13.68 -0.14 -4.82
CA TRP A 137 -14.82 0.32 -4.02
C TRP A 137 -15.28 1.72 -4.44
N SER A 138 -14.34 2.61 -4.73
CA SER A 138 -14.59 3.97 -5.21
C SER A 138 -15.19 4.03 -6.63
N CYS A 139 -15.35 2.90 -7.30
CA CYS A 139 -15.77 2.81 -8.70
C CYS A 139 -14.90 3.65 -9.65
N THR A 140 -13.61 3.80 -9.33
CA THR A 140 -12.70 4.67 -10.06
C THR A 140 -11.76 3.83 -10.92
N PRO A 141 -11.90 3.87 -12.26
CA PRO A 141 -10.99 3.13 -13.14
C PRO A 141 -9.57 3.72 -13.07
N TYR A 142 -8.55 2.86 -13.24
CA TYR A 142 -7.15 3.30 -13.19
C TYR A 142 -6.86 4.45 -14.16
N THR A 143 -7.58 4.55 -15.28
CA THR A 143 -7.46 5.64 -16.25
C THR A 143 -7.78 7.01 -15.67
N SER A 144 -8.48 7.06 -14.55
CA SER A 144 -8.84 8.30 -13.88
C SER A 144 -7.70 8.89 -13.05
N PHE A 145 -6.83 8.06 -12.47
CA PHE A 145 -5.78 8.52 -11.56
C PHE A 145 -4.34 8.16 -12.01
N HIS A 146 -4.18 7.34 -13.07
CA HIS A 146 -2.86 6.91 -13.54
C HIS A 146 -1.93 8.06 -13.98
N LYS A 147 -2.48 9.22 -14.32
CA LYS A 147 -1.73 10.44 -14.68
C LYS A 147 -1.57 11.42 -13.53
N MET A 148 -2.21 11.19 -12.38
CA MET A 148 -2.05 12.08 -11.23
C MET A 148 -0.63 12.00 -10.71
N GLU A 149 0.06 13.13 -10.70
CA GLU A 149 1.39 13.24 -10.11
C GLU A 149 1.29 13.26 -8.57
N GLY A 150 2.37 12.90 -7.86
CA GLY A 150 2.47 12.97 -6.40
C GLY A 150 1.89 11.77 -5.64
N ILE A 151 1.13 10.90 -6.28
CA ILE A 151 0.71 9.64 -5.67
C ILE A 151 1.89 8.67 -5.73
N PHE A 152 2.42 8.25 -4.57
CA PHE A 152 3.56 7.34 -4.48
C PHE A 152 3.14 5.88 -4.40
N ALA A 153 1.94 5.61 -3.86
CA ALA A 153 1.40 4.26 -3.69
C ALA A 153 -0.12 4.23 -3.89
N MET A 154 -0.65 3.03 -4.09
CA MET A 154 -2.09 2.78 -4.07
C MET A 154 -2.41 1.56 -3.23
N GLU A 155 -3.60 1.50 -2.66
CA GLU A 155 -4.10 0.32 -2.00
C GLU A 155 -4.40 -0.78 -3.03
N ILE A 156 -3.63 -1.86 -2.93
CA ILE A 156 -3.87 -3.10 -3.69
C ILE A 156 -4.72 -4.09 -2.89
N TRP A 157 -4.82 -3.87 -1.59
CA TRP A 157 -5.73 -4.51 -0.64
C TRP A 157 -6.21 -3.49 0.37
N ASN A 158 -7.51 -3.50 0.64
CA ASN A 158 -8.17 -2.75 1.69
C ASN A 158 -9.10 -3.71 2.42
N SER A 159 -8.88 -3.92 3.72
CA SER A 159 -9.53 -5.00 4.46
C SER A 159 -11.04 -4.81 4.58
N VAL A 160 -11.52 -3.59 4.87
CA VAL A 160 -12.97 -3.30 4.91
C VAL A 160 -13.59 -3.55 3.55
N CYS A 161 -12.99 -3.01 2.49
CA CYS A 161 -13.53 -3.15 1.13
C CYS A 161 -13.58 -4.61 0.67
N ALA A 162 -12.54 -5.39 1.00
CA ALA A 162 -12.49 -6.81 0.65
C ALA A 162 -13.47 -7.65 1.47
N MET A 163 -13.51 -7.45 2.80
CA MET A 163 -14.27 -8.31 3.72
C MET A 163 -15.77 -7.97 3.75
N GLU A 164 -16.13 -6.71 3.60
CA GLU A 164 -17.53 -6.27 3.67
C GLU A 164 -18.19 -6.17 2.30
N TRP A 165 -17.43 -5.77 1.28
CA TRP A 165 -17.95 -5.46 -0.07
C TRP A 165 -17.44 -6.39 -1.17
N GLY A 166 -16.48 -7.28 -0.89
CA GLY A 166 -15.89 -8.18 -1.87
C GLY A 166 -15.00 -7.47 -2.91
N CYS A 167 -14.52 -6.27 -2.60
CA CYS A 167 -13.64 -5.46 -3.46
C CYS A 167 -12.17 -5.81 -3.17
N ASP A 168 -11.63 -6.85 -3.80
CA ASP A 168 -10.29 -7.38 -3.54
C ASP A 168 -9.37 -7.44 -4.79
N LYS A 169 -9.75 -6.77 -5.89
CA LYS A 169 -9.08 -6.88 -7.20
C LYS A 169 -8.23 -5.68 -7.59
N ASN A 170 -7.95 -4.79 -6.65
CA ASN A 170 -7.15 -3.57 -6.93
C ASN A 170 -5.74 -3.87 -7.48
N ALA A 171 -5.16 -5.02 -7.16
CA ALA A 171 -3.86 -5.45 -7.68
C ALA A 171 -3.81 -5.56 -9.22
N TYR A 172 -4.95 -5.86 -9.86
CA TYR A 172 -5.04 -5.85 -11.32
C TYR A 172 -4.90 -4.42 -11.90
N GLY A 173 -5.59 -3.45 -11.31
CA GLY A 173 -5.46 -2.04 -11.70
C GLY A 173 -4.05 -1.49 -11.45
N TRP A 174 -3.36 -1.99 -10.43
CA TRP A 174 -1.96 -1.67 -10.17
C TRP A 174 -1.05 -2.14 -11.31
N ASP A 175 -1.20 -3.37 -11.78
CA ASP A 175 -0.45 -3.90 -12.93
C ASP A 175 -0.67 -3.06 -14.19
N ASP A 176 -1.90 -2.59 -14.42
CA ASP A 176 -2.18 -1.73 -15.58
C ASP A 176 -1.44 -0.39 -15.50
N ILE A 177 -1.31 0.18 -14.30
CA ILE A 177 -0.52 1.40 -14.11
C ILE A 177 0.97 1.13 -14.29
N LEU A 178 1.48 0.04 -13.73
CA LEU A 178 2.89 -0.34 -13.89
C LEU A 178 3.28 -0.55 -15.37
N ARG A 179 2.38 -1.14 -16.18
CA ARG A 179 2.55 -1.31 -17.64
C ARG A 179 2.63 0.00 -18.40
N THR A 180 2.14 1.11 -17.84
CA THR A 180 2.33 2.44 -18.45
C THR A 180 3.74 3.00 -18.24
N GLY A 181 4.61 2.30 -17.50
CA GLY A 181 5.93 2.74 -17.10
C GLY A 181 5.95 3.60 -15.83
N ARG A 182 4.79 3.82 -15.20
CA ARG A 182 4.72 4.59 -13.96
C ARG A 182 5.21 3.76 -12.77
N ARG A 183 6.07 4.38 -11.96
CA ARG A 183 6.51 3.81 -10.69
C ARG A 183 5.53 4.21 -9.59
N ILE A 184 4.75 3.24 -9.12
CA ILE A 184 3.82 3.38 -8.01
C ILE A 184 3.87 2.11 -7.18
N TRP A 185 3.89 2.23 -5.84
CA TRP A 185 3.97 1.09 -4.95
C TRP A 185 2.58 0.55 -4.59
N GLY A 186 2.53 -0.71 -4.16
CA GLY A 186 1.29 -1.34 -3.70
C GLY A 186 1.28 -1.50 -2.18
N VAL A 187 0.28 -0.97 -1.50
CA VAL A 187 0.10 -1.12 -0.06
C VAL A 187 -1.13 -1.97 0.28
N ALA A 188 -1.07 -2.69 1.38
CA ALA A 188 -2.22 -3.29 2.02
C ALA A 188 -2.51 -2.55 3.33
N SER A 189 -3.78 -2.27 3.60
CA SER A 189 -4.24 -1.54 4.76
C SER A 189 -5.63 -2.01 5.19
N ASP A 190 -6.08 -1.55 6.34
CA ASP A 190 -7.36 -2.01 6.88
C ASP A 190 -8.52 -1.10 6.54
N ASP A 191 -8.32 0.23 6.55
CA ASP A 191 -9.41 1.21 6.43
C ASP A 191 -10.51 0.98 7.48
N ALA A 192 -10.07 0.52 8.66
CA ALA A 192 -10.97 -0.03 9.66
C ALA A 192 -11.74 1.07 10.39
N HIS A 193 -13.08 1.01 10.25
CA HIS A 193 -14.03 1.83 11.00
C HIS A 193 -14.63 1.08 12.22
N ASP A 194 -14.45 -0.23 12.26
CA ASP A 194 -14.90 -1.12 13.34
C ASP A 194 -13.73 -2.04 13.74
N PRO A 195 -13.50 -2.30 15.05
CA PRO A 195 -12.44 -3.19 15.53
C PRO A 195 -12.37 -4.55 14.84
N LYS A 196 -13.49 -5.10 14.40
CA LYS A 196 -13.54 -6.39 13.67
C LYS A 196 -12.80 -6.41 12.34
N PHE A 197 -12.48 -5.25 11.76
CA PHE A 197 -11.75 -5.09 10.51
C PHE A 197 -10.27 -4.70 10.71
N MET A 198 -9.84 -4.54 11.96
CA MET A 198 -8.44 -4.23 12.27
C MET A 198 -7.55 -5.47 12.17
N ALA A 199 -6.29 -5.26 11.81
CA ALA A 199 -5.23 -6.27 11.77
C ALA A 199 -5.41 -7.38 10.71
N HIS A 200 -6.01 -7.07 9.59
CA HIS A 200 -6.19 -7.98 8.45
C HIS A 200 -5.32 -7.66 7.23
N GLY A 201 -4.88 -6.41 7.08
CA GLY A 201 -3.97 -5.96 6.03
C GLY A 201 -2.83 -5.12 6.57
N TRP A 202 -1.61 -5.28 6.04
CA TRP A 202 -0.44 -4.53 6.51
C TRP A 202 0.66 -4.41 5.46
N VAL A 203 1.59 -3.53 5.73
CA VAL A 203 2.88 -3.48 5.07
C VAL A 203 3.99 -3.97 6.01
N CYS A 204 5.00 -4.64 5.47
CA CYS A 204 6.24 -4.99 6.17
C CYS A 204 7.38 -4.16 5.60
N VAL A 205 7.84 -3.17 6.36
CA VAL A 205 8.78 -2.15 5.94
C VAL A 205 10.18 -2.43 6.49
N ASN A 206 11.19 -2.43 5.63
CA ASN A 206 12.59 -2.59 6.04
C ASN A 206 13.15 -1.25 6.54
N ALA A 207 13.01 -0.97 7.82
CA ALA A 207 13.37 0.31 8.42
C ALA A 207 13.76 0.20 9.90
N GLU A 208 14.41 1.22 10.41
CA GLU A 208 14.47 1.47 11.84
C GLU A 208 13.12 2.00 12.36
N LYS A 209 12.78 1.72 13.62
CA LYS A 209 11.50 2.10 14.23
C LYS A 209 11.45 3.59 14.60
N ASN A 210 11.44 4.44 13.60
CA ASN A 210 11.21 5.88 13.70
C ASN A 210 10.51 6.41 12.43
N VAL A 211 9.86 7.56 12.52
CA VAL A 211 9.04 8.13 11.45
C VAL A 211 9.84 8.32 10.17
N ASP A 212 11.01 8.95 10.24
CA ASP A 212 11.83 9.29 9.08
C ASP A 212 12.31 8.04 8.33
N SER A 213 12.77 7.00 9.05
CA SER A 213 13.21 5.76 8.45
C SER A 213 12.07 5.01 7.77
N VAL A 214 10.88 4.95 8.41
CA VAL A 214 9.70 4.31 7.84
C VAL A 214 9.25 5.05 6.57
N LEU A 215 9.14 6.38 6.62
CA LEU A 215 8.74 7.17 5.45
C LEU A 215 9.75 7.07 4.31
N THR A 216 11.04 7.04 4.62
CA THR A 216 12.10 6.86 3.61
C THR A 216 11.97 5.49 2.93
N ALA A 217 11.84 4.42 3.70
CA ALA A 217 11.69 3.07 3.16
C ALA A 217 10.39 2.91 2.34
N LEU A 218 9.29 3.52 2.78
CA LEU A 218 8.04 3.56 2.01
C LEU A 218 8.23 4.29 0.67
N ARG A 219 8.90 5.44 0.66
CA ARG A 219 9.18 6.20 -0.56
C ARG A 219 10.03 5.42 -1.56
N GLU A 220 10.98 4.64 -1.06
CA GLU A 220 11.88 3.82 -1.87
C GLU A 220 11.27 2.49 -2.31
N GLY A 221 10.09 2.10 -1.78
CA GLY A 221 9.47 0.82 -2.06
C GLY A 221 10.12 -0.36 -1.32
N ALA A 222 10.93 -0.10 -0.28
CA ALA A 222 11.62 -1.10 0.51
C ALA A 222 10.68 -1.80 1.52
N PHE A 223 9.58 -2.33 1.00
CA PHE A 223 8.54 -3.03 1.75
C PHE A 223 7.76 -4.00 0.88
N TYR A 224 6.96 -4.85 1.50
CA TYR A 224 5.95 -5.66 0.84
C TYR A 224 4.59 -5.52 1.56
N ALA A 225 3.50 -5.81 0.86
CA ALA A 225 2.15 -5.83 1.38
C ALA A 225 1.72 -7.26 1.72
N SER A 226 0.90 -7.47 2.77
CA SER A 226 0.43 -8.80 3.15
C SER A 226 -0.92 -8.78 3.86
N THR A 227 -1.62 -9.92 3.76
CA THR A 227 -2.80 -10.29 4.56
C THR A 227 -2.57 -11.58 5.37
N GLY A 228 -1.35 -12.14 5.33
CA GLY A 228 -0.99 -13.39 6.01
C GLY A 228 0.45 -13.82 5.76
N PRO A 229 0.79 -14.26 4.55
CA PRO A 229 2.12 -14.79 4.23
C PRO A 229 3.24 -13.79 4.42
N GLU A 230 4.42 -14.28 4.79
CA GLU A 230 5.64 -13.49 4.94
C GLU A 230 6.57 -13.67 3.73
N ILE A 231 7.19 -12.59 3.29
CA ILE A 231 8.24 -12.59 2.27
C ILE A 231 9.57 -12.25 2.93
N TYR A 232 10.53 -13.17 2.87
CA TYR A 232 11.84 -13.02 3.49
C TYR A 232 12.89 -12.46 2.55
N ASP A 233 12.82 -12.79 1.26
CA ASP A 233 13.73 -12.31 0.22
C ASP A 233 13.07 -12.36 -1.15
N PHE A 234 13.30 -11.33 -1.96
CA PHE A 234 12.91 -11.29 -3.36
C PHE A 234 14.02 -10.61 -4.17
N THR A 235 14.62 -11.36 -5.06
CA THR A 235 15.73 -10.87 -5.88
C THR A 235 15.57 -11.25 -7.34
N VAL A 236 16.03 -10.35 -8.21
CA VAL A 236 16.11 -10.54 -9.65
C VAL A 236 17.54 -10.22 -10.11
N ASP A 237 18.11 -11.09 -10.90
CA ASP A 237 19.37 -10.83 -11.61
C ASP A 237 19.24 -11.17 -13.12
N ASP A 238 20.31 -11.03 -13.85
CA ASP A 238 20.32 -11.22 -15.29
C ASP A 238 19.92 -12.65 -15.73
N SER A 239 19.86 -13.60 -14.82
CA SER A 239 19.61 -15.03 -15.10
C SER A 239 18.37 -15.59 -14.42
N ALA A 240 17.97 -15.07 -13.25
CA ALA A 240 16.95 -15.72 -12.44
C ALA A 240 16.20 -14.77 -11.50
N ILE A 241 14.98 -15.18 -11.20
CA ILE A 241 14.13 -14.67 -10.12
C ILE A 241 14.26 -15.62 -8.93
N ARG A 242 14.46 -15.08 -7.73
CA ARG A 242 14.49 -15.86 -6.49
C ARG A 242 13.56 -15.27 -5.46
N LEU A 243 12.79 -16.12 -4.80
CA LEU A 243 11.87 -15.74 -3.74
C LEU A 243 11.97 -16.71 -2.58
N LYS A 244 12.07 -16.18 -1.34
CA LYS A 244 11.93 -16.92 -0.09
C LYS A 244 10.77 -16.35 0.72
N CYS A 245 9.93 -17.21 1.27
CA CYS A 245 8.74 -16.81 2.00
C CYS A 245 8.32 -17.86 3.04
N SER A 246 7.31 -17.57 3.84
CA SER A 246 6.57 -18.55 4.63
C SER A 246 5.95 -19.64 3.73
N PRO A 247 5.50 -20.79 4.29
CA PRO A 247 4.85 -21.85 3.49
C PRO A 247 3.62 -21.31 2.74
N VAL A 248 3.60 -21.51 1.40
CA VAL A 248 2.50 -21.06 0.53
C VAL A 248 2.09 -22.18 -0.46
N SER A 249 0.93 -22.03 -1.05
CA SER A 249 0.38 -22.92 -2.08
C SER A 249 0.64 -22.45 -3.50
N GLU A 250 0.81 -21.12 -3.70
CA GLU A 250 1.06 -20.52 -5.01
C GLU A 250 2.07 -19.37 -4.91
N LYS A 251 2.92 -19.27 -5.93
CA LYS A 251 3.81 -18.14 -6.20
C LYS A 251 3.65 -17.72 -7.65
N ARG A 252 3.32 -16.45 -7.85
CA ARG A 252 3.18 -15.82 -9.17
C ARG A 252 4.22 -14.72 -9.33
N PHE A 253 4.90 -14.71 -10.47
CA PHE A 253 5.81 -13.63 -10.86
C PHE A 253 5.19 -12.90 -12.04
N ILE A 254 4.85 -11.65 -11.82
CA ILE A 254 4.07 -10.81 -12.72
C ILE A 254 4.97 -9.71 -13.24
N SER A 255 4.83 -9.43 -14.53
CA SER A 255 5.58 -8.39 -15.24
C SER A 255 4.69 -7.75 -16.31
N ASP A 256 5.28 -6.90 -17.12
CA ASP A 256 4.65 -6.38 -18.34
C ASP A 256 4.68 -7.35 -19.54
N MET A 257 5.20 -8.56 -19.34
CA MET A 257 5.20 -9.62 -20.34
C MET A 257 3.91 -10.44 -20.31
N LEU A 258 3.58 -11.08 -21.43
CA LEU A 258 2.34 -11.84 -21.63
C LEU A 258 2.20 -13.10 -20.76
N PHE A 259 3.27 -13.54 -20.08
CA PHE A 259 3.26 -14.81 -19.35
C PHE A 259 3.61 -14.59 -17.89
N PRO A 260 2.64 -14.68 -16.99
CA PRO A 260 2.96 -14.85 -15.58
C PRO A 260 3.69 -16.19 -15.38
N ARG A 261 4.78 -16.17 -14.65
CA ARG A 261 5.47 -17.39 -14.21
C ARG A 261 4.81 -17.84 -12.92
N ILE A 262 4.25 -19.04 -12.90
CA ILE A 262 3.49 -19.57 -11.75
C ILE A 262 4.14 -20.85 -11.26
N LYS A 263 4.27 -20.97 -9.95
CA LYS A 263 4.65 -22.22 -9.25
C LYS A 263 3.61 -22.54 -8.20
N THR A 264 2.99 -23.71 -8.31
CA THR A 264 2.03 -24.23 -7.35
C THR A 264 2.56 -25.48 -6.66
N GLY A 265 2.08 -25.76 -5.45
CA GLY A 265 2.43 -26.91 -4.65
C GLY A 265 2.12 -26.64 -3.17
N GLU A 266 2.14 -27.66 -2.34
CA GLU A 266 1.90 -27.55 -0.92
C GLU A 266 3.16 -27.11 -0.17
N GLY A 267 3.05 -26.08 0.69
CA GLY A 267 4.10 -25.66 1.62
C GLY A 267 5.37 -25.14 0.94
N ILE A 268 5.27 -24.52 -0.25
CA ILE A 268 6.43 -24.01 -0.97
C ILE A 268 7.02 -22.82 -0.23
N THR A 269 8.29 -22.89 0.18
CA THR A 269 8.99 -21.80 0.90
C THR A 269 10.01 -21.07 0.03
N GLU A 270 10.53 -21.72 -1.01
CA GLU A 270 11.56 -21.13 -1.87
C GLU A 270 11.29 -21.46 -3.34
N VAL A 271 11.64 -20.56 -4.24
CA VAL A 271 11.63 -20.81 -5.67
C VAL A 271 12.75 -20.03 -6.36
N THR A 272 13.36 -20.68 -7.33
CA THR A 272 14.26 -20.06 -8.31
C THR A 272 13.71 -20.34 -9.70
N LEU A 273 13.51 -19.30 -10.50
CA LEU A 273 13.07 -19.42 -11.89
C LEU A 273 14.08 -18.71 -12.80
N GLU A 274 14.47 -19.39 -13.86
CA GLU A 274 15.29 -18.77 -14.91
C GLU A 274 14.48 -17.73 -15.69
N LEU A 275 15.11 -16.62 -16.03
CA LEU A 275 14.55 -15.55 -16.85
C LEU A 275 14.57 -15.88 -18.37
N THR A 276 14.66 -17.16 -18.71
CA THR A 276 14.67 -17.59 -20.11
C THR A 276 13.25 -17.42 -20.70
N PRO A 277 13.07 -16.58 -21.72
CA PRO A 277 11.79 -16.48 -22.39
C PRO A 277 11.46 -17.77 -23.16
N PRO A 278 10.17 -18.08 -23.36
CA PRO A 278 9.77 -19.21 -24.18
C PRO A 278 10.32 -19.10 -25.61
N ASN A 279 10.76 -20.23 -26.19
CA ASN A 279 11.43 -20.31 -27.51
C ASN A 279 10.62 -19.73 -28.69
N TRP A 280 9.32 -19.49 -28.51
CA TRP A 280 8.45 -18.93 -29.57
C TRP A 280 8.31 -17.39 -29.48
N ILE A 281 8.99 -16.75 -28.52
CA ILE A 281 9.03 -15.30 -28.40
C ILE A 281 10.28 -14.78 -29.06
N ASN A 282 10.11 -13.81 -29.94
CA ASN A 282 11.24 -13.03 -30.45
C ASN A 282 11.69 -12.04 -29.37
N THR A 283 12.75 -12.39 -28.65
CA THR A 283 13.32 -11.62 -27.55
C THR A 283 14.00 -10.32 -27.95
N ASP A 284 14.32 -10.14 -29.24
CA ASP A 284 15.01 -8.95 -29.73
C ASP A 284 14.16 -7.68 -29.63
N ARG A 285 12.85 -7.84 -29.41
CA ARG A 285 11.87 -6.74 -29.36
C ARG A 285 11.11 -6.60 -28.07
N LEU A 286 11.22 -7.55 -27.14
CA LEU A 286 10.44 -7.61 -25.91
C LEU A 286 11.39 -7.57 -24.71
N LYS A 287 11.48 -6.42 -24.06
CA LYS A 287 12.19 -6.26 -22.79
C LYS A 287 11.18 -6.22 -21.66
N GLU A 288 11.42 -7.00 -20.64
CA GLU A 288 10.70 -6.94 -19.38
C GLU A 288 11.19 -5.70 -18.61
N HIS A 289 10.26 -4.83 -18.17
CA HIS A 289 10.64 -3.58 -17.51
C HIS A 289 10.48 -3.64 -16.00
N TYR A 290 9.66 -4.57 -15.51
CA TYR A 290 9.53 -4.82 -14.09
C TYR A 290 9.13 -6.26 -13.81
N ILE A 291 9.47 -6.73 -12.62
CA ILE A 291 9.00 -8.01 -12.08
C ILE A 291 8.57 -7.79 -10.63
N ARG A 292 7.39 -8.30 -10.27
CA ARG A 292 6.91 -8.40 -8.89
C ARG A 292 6.46 -9.82 -8.57
N ALA A 293 6.42 -10.16 -7.29
CA ALA A 293 5.89 -11.43 -6.82
C ALA A 293 4.55 -11.25 -6.09
N GLU A 294 3.67 -12.23 -6.26
CA GLU A 294 2.45 -12.43 -5.48
C GLU A 294 2.44 -13.86 -4.98
N ILE A 295 2.18 -14.08 -3.69
CA ILE A 295 2.15 -15.38 -3.07
C ILE A 295 0.82 -15.59 -2.35
N THR A 296 0.33 -16.83 -2.37
CA THR A 296 -0.94 -17.22 -1.73
C THR A 296 -0.72 -18.44 -0.84
N ASP A 297 -1.16 -18.38 0.42
CA ASP A 297 -1.08 -19.50 1.34
C ASP A 297 -2.24 -20.51 1.15
N ALA A 298 -2.29 -21.51 1.99
CA ALA A 298 -3.33 -22.54 1.94
C ALA A 298 -4.72 -22.02 2.36
N GLU A 299 -4.78 -20.89 3.06
CA GLU A 299 -6.01 -20.24 3.50
C GLU A 299 -6.52 -19.19 2.50
N GLY A 300 -5.78 -18.97 1.40
CA GLY A 300 -6.10 -17.96 0.37
C GLY A 300 -5.65 -16.53 0.73
N LYS A 301 -4.93 -16.36 1.83
CA LYS A 301 -4.31 -15.08 2.16
C LYS A 301 -3.12 -14.81 1.24
N ARG A 302 -2.86 -13.53 0.97
CA ARG A 302 -1.90 -13.12 -0.05
C ARG A 302 -0.83 -12.17 0.48
N ALA A 303 0.33 -12.19 -0.17
CA ALA A 303 1.34 -11.14 -0.02
C ALA A 303 1.91 -10.73 -1.38
N TRP A 304 2.32 -9.48 -1.49
CA TRP A 304 2.76 -8.85 -2.74
C TRP A 304 4.05 -8.07 -2.52
N THR A 305 5.07 -8.35 -3.31
CA THR A 305 6.25 -7.47 -3.35
C THR A 305 5.96 -6.23 -4.16
N ASN A 306 6.64 -5.14 -3.85
CA ASN A 306 6.79 -4.06 -4.81
C ASN A 306 7.59 -4.54 -6.05
N PRO A 307 7.38 -3.91 -7.22
CA PRO A 307 8.11 -4.28 -8.43
C PRO A 307 9.60 -3.94 -8.33
N ILE A 308 10.44 -4.85 -8.79
CA ILE A 308 11.82 -4.57 -9.17
C ILE A 308 11.78 -4.08 -10.62
N PHE A 309 12.23 -2.85 -10.87
CA PHE A 309 12.35 -2.29 -12.22
C PHE A 309 13.70 -2.67 -12.82
N LEU A 310 13.67 -3.18 -14.08
CA LEU A 310 14.81 -3.75 -14.80
C LEU A 310 15.46 -2.76 -15.77
#